data_93f11f882d17e9b49856ef2a10773e4d
#
_entry.id   93f11f882d17e9b49856ef2a10773e4d
#
_cell.length_a   1.000
_cell.length_b   1.000
_cell.length_c   1.000
_cell.angle_alpha   90.00
_cell.angle_beta   90.00
_cell.angle_gamma   90.00
#
_symmetry.space_group_name_H-M   'P 1'
#
loop_
_entity.id
_entity.type
_entity.pdbx_description
1 polymer ?
#
loop_
_entity_poly.entity_id
_entity_poly.type
_entity_poly.pdbx_seq_one_letter_code
_entity_poly.pdbx_strand_id
1 'polypeptide(L)'
;MARPNLPSGDFFGAASRTVEAGGFRVGLWIASRPPEGVELHAHDDAHFVLALDGGYRSLAHDPLTPRDAAFGPGALVWNPPGVEHRDCFDVAGGRFLSISFDPPKGAGQGDPLRLRGAAAESAARRLVGVVGRFAAGDAVAMEGLTLDLAAAVLSPLDLNEDPAPEWLLRAHEVLHDLADQPGLEVATVARIVGVHAVSLARRYRRHFGRSPAAAIRQARADRAAGRLARGVDLAELALGAGYADQSHMTRDFGAVYGLTPARYRALFA
;
A
#
# COMPACT_ATOMS: atom_id res chain seq x y z
N MET A 1 -0.48 5.75 -32.94
CA MET A 1 -1.44 4.71 -32.51
C MET A 1 -2.22 5.28 -31.33
N ALA A 2 -3.53 5.09 -31.27
CA ALA A 2 -4.30 5.46 -30.09
C ALA A 2 -3.82 4.59 -28.92
N ARG A 3 -3.58 5.21 -27.77
CA ARG A 3 -3.16 4.49 -26.56
C ARG A 3 -4.31 3.67 -26.00
N PRO A 4 -4.06 2.52 -25.36
CA PRO A 4 -5.14 1.70 -24.84
C PRO A 4 -5.85 2.42 -23.70
N ASN A 5 -7.18 2.46 -23.77
CA ASN A 5 -8.03 2.84 -22.67
C ASN A 5 -8.66 1.54 -22.12
N LEU A 6 -8.42 1.26 -20.86
CA LEU A 6 -8.93 0.04 -20.22
C LEU A 6 -10.34 0.31 -19.67
N PRO A 7 -11.29 -0.61 -19.88
CA PRO A 7 -12.60 -0.54 -19.25
C PRO A 7 -12.48 -0.49 -17.72
N SER A 8 -13.53 0.03 -17.07
CA SER A 8 -13.63 0.11 -15.62
C SER A 8 -13.33 -1.23 -14.95
N GLY A 9 -12.38 -1.23 -14.03
CA GLY A 9 -11.97 -2.39 -13.25
C GLY A 9 -11.12 -3.43 -13.98
N ASP A 10 -10.67 -3.16 -15.22
CA ASP A 10 -9.73 -4.02 -15.94
C ASP A 10 -8.28 -3.60 -15.66
N PHE A 11 -7.40 -4.60 -15.48
CA PHE A 11 -5.99 -4.40 -15.20
C PHE A 11 -5.13 -5.42 -15.97
N PHE A 12 -3.85 -5.11 -16.18
CA PHE A 12 -2.88 -6.05 -16.79
C PHE A 12 -2.50 -7.17 -15.81
N GLY A 13 -3.48 -7.99 -15.44
CA GLY A 13 -3.30 -9.08 -14.48
C GLY A 13 -4.41 -10.11 -14.55
N ALA A 14 -4.15 -11.24 -13.90
CA ALA A 14 -5.16 -12.25 -13.62
C ALA A 14 -5.79 -11.95 -12.26
N ALA A 15 -7.11 -11.79 -12.23
CA ALA A 15 -7.84 -11.61 -10.98
C ALA A 15 -7.85 -12.92 -10.20
N SER A 16 -7.33 -12.92 -8.97
CA SER A 16 -7.50 -14.03 -8.05
C SER A 16 -8.85 -13.95 -7.33
N ARG A 17 -9.34 -12.74 -7.10
CA ARG A 17 -10.66 -12.48 -6.53
C ARG A 17 -11.11 -11.05 -6.83
N THR A 18 -12.41 -10.89 -7.15
CA THR A 18 -13.06 -9.59 -7.28
C THR A 18 -14.34 -9.55 -6.48
N VAL A 19 -14.67 -8.38 -5.93
CA VAL A 19 -15.89 -8.13 -5.16
C VAL A 19 -16.42 -6.75 -5.50
N GLU A 20 -17.74 -6.63 -5.63
CA GLU A 20 -18.42 -5.35 -5.85
C GLU A 20 -19.39 -5.06 -4.70
N ALA A 21 -19.32 -3.86 -4.14
CA ALA A 21 -20.27 -3.34 -3.17
C ALA A 21 -20.22 -1.81 -3.11
N GLY A 22 -21.37 -1.17 -2.90
CA GLY A 22 -21.47 0.27 -2.68
C GLY A 22 -20.94 1.14 -3.82
N GLY A 23 -20.96 0.66 -5.08
CA GLY A 23 -20.38 1.37 -6.23
C GLY A 23 -18.85 1.24 -6.36
N PHE A 24 -18.22 0.42 -5.52
CA PHE A 24 -16.80 0.10 -5.59
C PHE A 24 -16.58 -1.32 -6.10
N ARG A 25 -15.59 -1.48 -6.97
CA ARG A 25 -15.04 -2.78 -7.37
C ARG A 25 -13.65 -2.95 -6.75
N VAL A 26 -13.47 -3.99 -5.96
CA VAL A 26 -12.20 -4.30 -5.29
C VAL A 26 -11.69 -5.63 -5.78
N GLY A 27 -10.47 -5.68 -6.27
CA GLY A 27 -9.85 -6.87 -6.85
C GLY A 27 -8.48 -7.18 -6.27
N LEU A 28 -8.19 -8.46 -6.09
CA LEU A 28 -6.85 -9.01 -5.84
C LEU A 28 -6.32 -9.59 -7.14
N TRP A 29 -5.13 -9.19 -7.54
CA TRP A 29 -4.56 -9.46 -8.86
C TRP A 29 -3.15 -10.00 -8.78
N ILE A 30 -2.80 -10.77 -9.82
CA ILE A 30 -1.43 -11.17 -10.12
C ILE A 30 -1.07 -10.56 -11.48
N ALA A 31 -0.07 -9.69 -11.53
CA ALA A 31 0.37 -9.03 -12.75
C ALA A 31 0.83 -10.06 -13.79
N SER A 32 0.27 -10.01 -14.99
CA SER A 32 0.51 -10.98 -16.06
C SER A 32 1.59 -10.53 -17.06
N ARG A 33 1.97 -9.24 -17.02
CA ARG A 33 2.92 -8.66 -17.98
C ARG A 33 4.22 -8.24 -17.30
N PRO A 34 5.36 -8.45 -17.96
CA PRO A 34 6.62 -7.85 -17.54
C PRO A 34 6.60 -6.33 -17.81
N PRO A 35 7.51 -5.52 -17.23
CA PRO A 35 7.50 -4.06 -17.32
C PRO A 35 7.45 -3.52 -18.75
N GLU A 36 8.19 -4.12 -19.66
CA GLU A 36 8.26 -3.74 -21.09
C GLU A 36 6.96 -4.02 -21.85
N GLY A 37 6.13 -4.91 -21.34
CA GLY A 37 4.82 -5.25 -21.89
C GLY A 37 3.67 -4.38 -21.39
N VAL A 38 3.93 -3.44 -20.47
CA VAL A 38 2.94 -2.49 -19.95
C VAL A 38 3.16 -1.14 -20.61
N GLU A 39 2.25 -0.75 -21.50
CA GLU A 39 2.27 0.55 -22.15
C GLU A 39 1.60 1.63 -21.27
N LEU A 40 1.85 2.91 -21.60
CA LEU A 40 1.04 4.01 -21.06
C LEU A 40 -0.41 3.79 -21.45
N HIS A 41 -1.30 3.85 -20.46
CA HIS A 41 -2.74 3.62 -20.62
C HIS A 41 -3.52 4.52 -19.67
N ALA A 42 -4.81 4.61 -19.90
CA ALA A 42 -5.76 5.28 -19.01
C ALA A 42 -6.89 4.31 -18.65
N HIS A 43 -7.63 4.63 -17.60
CA HIS A 43 -8.87 3.94 -17.24
C HIS A 43 -10.04 4.92 -17.26
N ASP A 44 -11.23 4.42 -17.56
CA ASP A 44 -12.46 5.24 -17.54
C ASP A 44 -12.85 5.64 -16.12
N ASP A 45 -12.51 4.80 -15.13
CA ASP A 45 -12.76 5.01 -13.70
C ASP A 45 -11.52 5.51 -12.94
N ALA A 46 -11.77 6.04 -11.77
CA ALA A 46 -10.72 6.31 -10.80
C ALA A 46 -10.34 5.04 -10.05
N HIS A 47 -9.07 4.86 -9.74
CA HIS A 47 -8.67 3.69 -8.97
C HIS A 47 -7.46 3.92 -8.07
N PHE A 48 -7.42 3.10 -7.00
CA PHE A 48 -6.23 2.92 -6.18
C PHE A 48 -5.54 1.60 -6.53
N VAL A 49 -4.22 1.60 -6.41
CA VAL A 49 -3.40 0.39 -6.44
C VAL A 49 -2.62 0.30 -5.14
N LEU A 50 -2.82 -0.77 -4.37
CA LEU A 50 -1.96 -1.15 -3.25
C LEU A 50 -1.01 -2.24 -3.71
N ALA A 51 0.28 -1.94 -3.82
CA ALA A 51 1.30 -2.93 -4.11
C ALA A 51 1.45 -3.91 -2.94
N LEU A 52 1.30 -5.20 -3.18
CA LEU A 52 1.46 -6.25 -2.17
C LEU A 52 2.84 -6.91 -2.25
N ASP A 53 3.54 -6.70 -3.38
CA ASP A 53 4.93 -7.10 -3.61
C ASP A 53 5.84 -5.88 -3.78
N GLY A 54 7.17 -6.11 -3.66
CA GLY A 54 8.17 -5.12 -4.04
C GLY A 54 8.39 -5.06 -5.55
N GLY A 55 9.14 -4.04 -5.99
CA GLY A 55 9.41 -3.82 -7.41
C GLY A 55 8.25 -3.18 -8.18
N TYR A 56 7.28 -2.60 -7.50
CA TYR A 56 6.21 -1.84 -8.13
C TYR A 56 6.70 -0.49 -8.62
N ARG A 57 6.48 -0.17 -9.88
CA ARG A 57 6.83 1.10 -10.52
C ARG A 57 5.57 1.81 -10.98
N SER A 58 5.51 3.10 -10.71
CA SER A 58 4.41 3.97 -11.13
C SER A 58 4.98 5.35 -11.53
N LEU A 59 4.30 6.02 -12.44
CA LEU A 59 4.55 7.43 -12.75
C LEU A 59 3.93 8.38 -11.73
N ALA A 60 3.27 7.86 -10.70
CA ALA A 60 2.66 8.65 -9.64
C ALA A 60 3.69 9.56 -8.96
N HIS A 61 3.29 10.80 -8.72
CA HIS A 61 4.13 11.76 -7.99
C HIS A 61 4.33 11.32 -6.54
N ASP A 62 5.58 11.30 -6.11
CA ASP A 62 5.98 11.07 -4.72
C ASP A 62 7.11 12.04 -4.36
N PRO A 63 6.87 13.01 -3.47
CA PRO A 63 7.90 13.98 -3.09
C PRO A 63 9.09 13.36 -2.34
N LEU A 64 8.96 12.14 -1.82
CA LEU A 64 9.97 11.45 -1.03
C LEU A 64 10.73 10.36 -1.78
N THR A 65 10.32 10.06 -3.01
CA THR A 65 10.93 8.97 -3.79
C THR A 65 11.40 9.52 -5.13
N PRO A 66 12.63 9.23 -5.57
CA PRO A 66 13.10 9.62 -6.89
C PRO A 66 12.13 9.11 -7.98
N ARG A 67 11.97 9.88 -9.05
CA ARG A 67 11.25 9.42 -10.24
C ARG A 67 11.93 8.13 -10.72
N ASP A 68 11.14 7.17 -11.17
CA ASP A 68 11.59 5.86 -11.65
C ASP A 68 12.08 4.86 -10.57
N ALA A 69 12.08 5.23 -9.28
CA ALA A 69 12.38 4.27 -8.23
C ALA A 69 11.23 3.25 -8.06
N ALA A 70 11.60 1.99 -7.80
CA ALA A 70 10.62 0.98 -7.45
C ALA A 70 10.07 1.21 -6.04
N PHE A 71 8.77 1.11 -5.88
CA PHE A 71 8.13 1.16 -4.58
C PHE A 71 8.16 -0.20 -3.89
N GLY A 72 8.30 -0.18 -2.58
CA GLY A 72 8.21 -1.38 -1.74
C GLY A 72 6.76 -1.87 -1.56
N PRO A 73 6.61 -3.06 -0.93
CA PRO A 73 5.30 -3.56 -0.53
C PRO A 73 4.58 -2.56 0.38
N GLY A 74 3.27 -2.43 0.20
CA GLY A 74 2.44 -1.48 0.94
C GLY A 74 2.36 -0.09 0.34
N ALA A 75 3.00 0.17 -0.81
CA ALA A 75 2.81 1.42 -1.54
C ALA A 75 1.37 1.53 -2.06
N LEU A 76 0.73 2.66 -1.77
CA LEU A 76 -0.63 2.97 -2.21
C LEU A 76 -0.58 4.12 -3.20
N VAL A 77 -1.06 3.88 -4.42
CA VAL A 77 -1.10 4.86 -5.51
C VAL A 77 -2.55 5.16 -5.86
N TRP A 78 -2.83 6.42 -6.12
CA TRP A 78 -4.07 6.93 -6.67
C TRP A 78 -3.87 7.27 -8.15
N ASN A 79 -4.77 6.79 -9.00
CA ASN A 79 -4.84 7.12 -10.42
C ASN A 79 -6.20 7.76 -10.72
N PRO A 80 -6.24 9.04 -11.11
CA PRO A 80 -7.47 9.72 -11.52
C PRO A 80 -8.06 9.14 -12.80
N PRO A 81 -9.39 9.28 -13.05
CA PRO A 81 -10.02 8.79 -14.28
C PRO A 81 -9.51 9.54 -15.51
N GLY A 82 -9.31 8.83 -16.60
CA GLY A 82 -8.87 9.40 -17.88
C GLY A 82 -7.43 9.91 -17.92
N VAL A 83 -6.67 9.79 -16.84
CA VAL A 83 -5.27 10.22 -16.76
C VAL A 83 -4.34 9.09 -17.16
N GLU A 84 -3.41 9.39 -18.07
CA GLU A 84 -2.42 8.42 -18.51
C GLU A 84 -1.44 8.09 -17.39
N HIS A 85 -1.25 6.81 -17.14
CA HIS A 85 -0.29 6.28 -16.20
C HIS A 85 0.33 4.97 -16.69
N ARG A 86 1.34 4.51 -15.99
CA ARG A 86 1.99 3.24 -16.23
C ARG A 86 2.36 2.62 -14.90
N ASP A 87 1.62 1.58 -14.55
CA ASP A 87 1.79 0.82 -13.32
C ASP A 87 2.22 -0.60 -13.66
N CYS A 88 3.43 -0.99 -13.23
CA CYS A 88 3.99 -2.29 -13.53
C CYS A 88 4.84 -2.81 -12.36
N PHE A 89 5.22 -4.08 -12.42
CA PHE A 89 6.19 -4.68 -11.51
C PHE A 89 7.47 -5.01 -12.26
N ASP A 90 8.61 -5.00 -11.58
CA ASP A 90 9.92 -5.34 -12.15
C ASP A 90 9.95 -6.73 -12.78
N VAL A 91 9.07 -7.63 -12.32
CA VAL A 91 8.88 -8.98 -12.84
C VAL A 91 7.41 -9.33 -12.94
N ALA A 92 7.04 -10.22 -13.86
CA ALA A 92 5.69 -10.79 -13.90
C ALA A 92 5.39 -11.57 -12.59
N GLY A 93 4.11 -11.62 -12.21
CA GLY A 93 3.68 -12.28 -10.97
C GLY A 93 3.63 -11.37 -9.75
N GLY A 94 3.92 -10.07 -9.89
CA GLY A 94 3.70 -9.10 -8.83
C GLY A 94 2.22 -9.01 -8.42
N ARG A 95 1.94 -8.89 -7.12
CA ARG A 95 0.57 -8.90 -6.60
C ARG A 95 0.16 -7.52 -6.14
N PHE A 96 -1.12 -7.21 -6.39
CA PHE A 96 -1.70 -5.93 -5.98
C PHE A 96 -3.19 -6.06 -5.65
N LEU A 97 -3.67 -5.11 -4.87
CA LEU A 97 -5.09 -4.84 -4.68
C LEU A 97 -5.45 -3.61 -5.53
N SER A 98 -6.51 -3.69 -6.32
CA SER A 98 -7.12 -2.52 -6.96
C SER A 98 -8.44 -2.16 -6.28
N ILE A 99 -8.78 -0.87 -6.27
CA ILE A 99 -10.07 -0.36 -5.81
C ILE A 99 -10.53 0.66 -6.85
N SER A 100 -11.54 0.30 -7.63
CA SER A 100 -12.09 1.12 -8.72
C SER A 100 -13.46 1.68 -8.38
N PHE A 101 -13.74 2.90 -8.79
CA PHE A 101 -15.03 3.56 -8.62
C PHE A 101 -15.18 4.78 -9.53
N ASP A 102 -16.43 5.22 -9.76
CA ASP A 102 -16.73 6.45 -10.47
C ASP A 102 -16.77 7.62 -9.46
N PRO A 103 -15.81 8.54 -9.47
CA PRO A 103 -15.83 9.66 -8.56
C PRO A 103 -16.91 10.68 -8.96
N PRO A 104 -17.40 11.51 -8.01
CA PRO A 104 -18.27 12.64 -8.35
C PRO A 104 -17.64 13.53 -9.43
N LYS A 105 -18.45 14.09 -10.32
CA LYS A 105 -17.98 14.97 -11.40
C LYS A 105 -17.13 16.11 -10.86
N GLY A 106 -15.93 16.26 -11.41
CA GLY A 106 -14.97 17.29 -11.01
C GLY A 106 -14.15 16.96 -9.76
N ALA A 107 -14.39 15.80 -9.14
CA ALA A 107 -13.58 15.32 -8.03
C ALA A 107 -12.43 14.42 -8.52
N GLY A 108 -11.32 14.42 -7.77
CA GLY A 108 -10.18 13.53 -8.05
C GLY A 108 -9.40 13.87 -9.31
N GLN A 109 -9.42 15.14 -9.76
CA GLN A 109 -8.60 15.61 -10.87
C GLN A 109 -7.16 15.83 -10.42
N GLY A 110 -6.22 15.64 -11.34
CA GLY A 110 -4.79 15.86 -11.09
C GLY A 110 -3.95 14.73 -11.65
N ASP A 111 -2.66 14.72 -11.30
CA ASP A 111 -1.74 13.66 -11.69
C ASP A 111 -1.86 12.44 -10.78
N PRO A 112 -1.42 11.25 -11.22
CA PRO A 112 -1.27 10.10 -10.36
C PRO A 112 -0.40 10.44 -9.13
N LEU A 113 -0.84 9.99 -7.94
CA LEU A 113 -0.25 10.38 -6.67
C LEU A 113 0.01 9.17 -5.78
N ARG A 114 1.21 9.07 -5.22
CA ARG A 114 1.47 8.15 -4.13
C ARG A 114 0.90 8.69 -2.83
N LEU A 115 -0.06 7.98 -2.28
CA LEU A 115 -0.67 8.34 -1.00
C LEU A 115 0.20 7.90 0.17
N ARG A 116 0.43 8.83 1.08
CA ARG A 116 1.16 8.62 2.33
C ARG A 116 0.30 9.10 3.49
N GLY A 117 -0.54 8.24 3.99
CA GLY A 117 -1.40 8.55 5.13
C GLY A 117 -1.80 7.32 5.90
N ALA A 118 -1.68 7.37 7.24
CA ALA A 118 -1.93 6.21 8.10
C ALA A 118 -3.34 5.63 7.91
N ALA A 119 -4.34 6.50 7.76
CA ALA A 119 -5.74 6.09 7.58
C ALA A 119 -5.94 5.38 6.24
N ALA A 120 -5.55 6.02 5.12
CA ALA A 120 -5.70 5.47 3.77
C ALA A 120 -4.92 4.15 3.61
N GLU A 121 -3.65 4.13 4.01
CA GLU A 121 -2.82 2.94 3.94
C GLU A 121 -3.36 1.79 4.82
N SER A 122 -3.89 2.09 6.01
CA SER A 122 -4.52 1.10 6.88
C SER A 122 -5.82 0.56 6.28
N ALA A 123 -6.66 1.43 5.72
CA ALA A 123 -7.90 1.04 5.06
C ALA A 123 -7.63 0.10 3.87
N ALA A 124 -6.66 0.46 3.00
CA ALA A 124 -6.28 -0.36 1.86
C ALA A 124 -5.80 -1.77 2.26
N ARG A 125 -4.95 -1.88 3.30
CA ARG A 125 -4.49 -3.20 3.79
C ARG A 125 -5.60 -4.03 4.40
N ARG A 126 -6.52 -3.41 5.13
CA ARG A 126 -7.69 -4.10 5.70
C ARG A 126 -8.63 -4.60 4.62
N LEU A 127 -8.75 -3.91 3.48
CA LEU A 127 -9.52 -4.39 2.33
C LEU A 127 -8.99 -5.71 1.79
N VAL A 128 -7.69 -5.98 1.81
CA VAL A 128 -7.13 -7.30 1.45
C VAL A 128 -7.79 -8.40 2.31
N GLY A 129 -7.90 -8.14 3.62
CA GLY A 129 -8.54 -9.07 4.55
C GLY A 129 -10.05 -9.24 4.32
N VAL A 130 -10.74 -8.15 4.05
CA VAL A 130 -12.20 -8.16 3.77
C VAL A 130 -12.48 -8.91 2.48
N VAL A 131 -11.80 -8.56 1.38
CA VAL A 131 -11.96 -9.23 0.07
C VAL A 131 -11.61 -10.71 0.18
N GLY A 132 -10.52 -11.04 0.90
CA GLY A 132 -10.08 -12.42 1.09
C GLY A 132 -11.07 -13.33 1.83
N ARG A 133 -11.94 -12.76 2.67
CA ARG A 133 -12.96 -13.50 3.43
C ARG A 133 -14.38 -13.26 2.95
N PHE A 134 -14.58 -12.41 1.97
CA PHE A 134 -15.85 -11.78 1.64
C PHE A 134 -17.05 -12.74 1.70
N ALA A 135 -17.98 -12.40 2.57
CA ALA A 135 -19.31 -12.99 2.69
C ALA A 135 -20.35 -11.87 2.57
N ALA A 136 -21.61 -12.21 2.39
CA ALA A 136 -22.68 -11.22 2.19
C ALA A 136 -22.74 -10.12 3.28
N GLY A 137 -22.30 -10.41 4.50
CA GLY A 137 -22.23 -9.44 5.60
C GLY A 137 -21.04 -8.48 5.58
N ASP A 138 -20.05 -8.71 4.71
CA ASP A 138 -18.84 -7.88 4.65
C ASP A 138 -18.99 -6.64 3.74
N ALA A 139 -20.09 -6.50 3.01
CA ALA A 139 -20.34 -5.39 2.08
C ALA A 139 -20.22 -4.02 2.76
N VAL A 140 -20.82 -3.85 3.95
CA VAL A 140 -20.76 -2.59 4.71
C VAL A 140 -19.33 -2.27 5.15
N ALA A 141 -18.57 -3.28 5.58
CA ALA A 141 -17.16 -3.10 5.96
C ALA A 141 -16.30 -2.72 4.76
N MET A 142 -16.56 -3.31 3.60
CA MET A 142 -15.87 -2.95 2.35
C MET A 142 -16.19 -1.53 1.93
N GLU A 143 -17.47 -1.16 1.90
CA GLU A 143 -17.92 0.20 1.56
C GLU A 143 -17.31 1.24 2.49
N GLY A 144 -17.32 1.03 3.80
CA GLY A 144 -16.72 1.95 4.76
C GLY A 144 -15.22 2.17 4.51
N LEU A 145 -14.45 1.10 4.28
CA LEU A 145 -13.02 1.22 4.02
C LEU A 145 -12.71 1.88 2.67
N THR A 146 -13.53 1.65 1.65
CA THR A 146 -13.36 2.29 0.32
C THR A 146 -13.75 3.76 0.36
N LEU A 147 -14.78 4.14 1.13
CA LEU A 147 -15.12 5.55 1.38
C LEU A 147 -14.03 6.29 2.14
N ASP A 148 -13.40 5.66 3.13
CA ASP A 148 -12.24 6.25 3.84
C ASP A 148 -11.08 6.54 2.87
N LEU A 149 -10.83 5.65 1.92
CA LEU A 149 -9.82 5.86 0.87
C LEU A 149 -10.21 6.98 -0.09
N ALA A 150 -11.44 6.97 -0.58
CA ALA A 150 -11.93 8.02 -1.48
C ALA A 150 -11.86 9.40 -0.81
N ALA A 151 -12.23 9.50 0.47
CA ALA A 151 -12.14 10.73 1.24
C ALA A 151 -10.70 11.27 1.33
N ALA A 152 -9.70 10.40 1.37
CA ALA A 152 -8.29 10.81 1.45
C ALA A 152 -7.79 11.57 0.20
N VAL A 153 -8.43 11.37 -0.96
CA VAL A 153 -8.05 12.05 -2.22
C VAL A 153 -9.08 13.09 -2.68
N LEU A 154 -10.34 12.94 -2.27
CA LEU A 154 -11.42 13.84 -2.65
C LEU A 154 -11.60 15.01 -1.67
N SER A 155 -11.08 14.90 -0.45
CA SER A 155 -11.02 16.02 0.49
C SER A 155 -9.95 17.01 0.04
N PRO A 156 -10.20 18.32 0.13
CA PRO A 156 -9.15 19.31 -0.06
C PRO A 156 -7.99 18.98 0.87
N LEU A 157 -6.79 18.84 0.29
CA LEU A 157 -5.58 18.74 1.10
C LEU A 157 -5.55 19.95 2.03
N ASP A 158 -5.44 19.73 3.32
CA ASP A 158 -5.15 20.78 4.28
C ASP A 158 -3.72 21.28 4.00
N LEU A 159 -3.60 22.26 3.09
CA LEU A 159 -2.33 22.86 2.66
C LEU A 159 -1.65 23.68 3.78
N ASN A 160 -2.22 23.65 4.99
CA ASN A 160 -1.72 24.37 6.18
C ASN A 160 -0.77 23.54 7.07
N GLU A 161 -0.36 22.34 6.66
CA GLU A 161 0.69 21.65 7.41
C GLU A 161 2.06 22.19 6.98
N ASP A 162 2.83 22.67 7.98
CA ASP A 162 4.25 22.97 7.79
C ASP A 162 4.96 21.79 7.12
N PRO A 163 5.77 22.02 6.09
CA PRO A 163 6.49 20.94 5.42
C PRO A 163 7.28 20.12 6.44
N ALA A 164 7.30 18.80 6.24
CA ALA A 164 8.04 17.93 7.14
C ALA A 164 9.53 18.35 7.18
N PRO A 165 10.11 18.51 8.37
CA PRO A 165 11.55 18.77 8.47
C PRO A 165 12.34 17.63 7.83
N GLU A 166 13.47 17.93 7.19
CA GLU A 166 14.32 16.95 6.50
C GLU A 166 14.70 15.74 7.40
N TRP A 167 15.05 16.01 8.66
CA TRP A 167 15.36 14.93 9.59
C TRP A 167 14.16 13.98 9.82
N LEU A 168 12.92 14.46 9.73
CA LEU A 168 11.72 13.64 9.91
C LEU A 168 11.49 12.74 8.68
N LEU A 169 11.73 13.25 7.48
CA LEU A 169 11.69 12.48 6.23
C LEU A 169 12.79 11.41 6.26
N ARG A 170 14.00 11.80 6.68
CA ARG A 170 15.11 10.86 6.84
C ARG A 170 14.81 9.79 7.89
N ALA A 171 14.16 10.14 9.00
CA ALA A 171 13.72 9.16 10.00
C ALA A 171 12.71 8.17 9.40
N HIS A 172 11.81 8.64 8.54
CA HIS A 172 10.84 7.77 7.84
C HIS A 172 11.55 6.76 6.94
N GLU A 173 12.51 7.20 6.13
CA GLU A 173 13.32 6.32 5.27
C GLU A 173 14.08 5.28 6.11
N VAL A 174 14.88 5.73 7.10
CA VAL A 174 15.66 4.85 7.99
C VAL A 174 14.79 3.80 8.65
N LEU A 175 13.59 4.18 9.10
CA LEU A 175 12.65 3.28 9.76
C LEU A 175 12.16 2.20 8.78
N HIS A 176 11.86 2.57 7.54
CA HIS A 176 11.47 1.62 6.51
C HIS A 176 12.64 0.73 6.08
N ASP A 177 13.82 1.27 5.87
CA ASP A 177 15.00 0.53 5.42
C ASP A 177 15.44 -0.52 6.43
N LEU A 178 15.44 -0.15 7.72
CA LEU A 178 15.89 -1.01 8.81
C LEU A 178 14.79 -1.85 9.48
N ALA A 179 13.56 -1.84 8.96
CA ALA A 179 12.44 -2.52 9.63
C ALA A 179 12.68 -4.01 9.89
N ASP A 180 13.41 -4.70 9.00
CA ASP A 180 13.75 -6.12 9.12
C ASP A 180 14.92 -6.40 10.10
N GLN A 181 15.60 -5.36 10.59
CA GLN A 181 16.65 -5.55 11.58
C GLN A 181 16.02 -6.04 12.90
N PRO A 182 16.51 -7.18 13.46
CA PRO A 182 16.03 -7.65 14.74
C PRO A 182 16.30 -6.62 15.83
N GLY A 183 15.31 -6.39 16.70
CA GLY A 183 15.46 -5.46 17.81
C GLY A 183 15.53 -3.98 17.44
N LEU A 184 15.15 -3.58 16.20
CA LEU A 184 15.06 -2.16 15.85
C LEU A 184 14.13 -1.42 16.81
N GLU A 185 14.68 -0.40 17.47
CA GLU A 185 13.97 0.48 18.40
C GLU A 185 13.84 1.89 17.83
N VAL A 186 12.77 2.59 18.23
CA VAL A 186 12.55 4.00 17.87
C VAL A 186 13.70 4.88 18.35
N ALA A 187 14.32 4.55 19.49
CA ALA A 187 15.48 5.27 20.01
C ALA A 187 16.70 5.18 19.08
N THR A 188 16.89 4.06 18.41
CA THR A 188 17.94 3.89 17.40
C THR A 188 17.74 4.79 16.21
N VAL A 189 16.51 4.84 15.67
CA VAL A 189 16.15 5.75 14.57
C VAL A 189 16.37 7.22 14.98
N ALA A 190 15.90 7.60 16.16
CA ALA A 190 16.06 8.96 16.69
C ALA A 190 17.54 9.37 16.78
N ARG A 191 18.41 8.47 17.24
CA ARG A 191 19.86 8.69 17.32
C ARG A 191 20.50 8.87 15.93
N ILE A 192 20.07 8.06 14.94
CA ILE A 192 20.60 8.16 13.55
C ILE A 192 20.28 9.55 12.95
N VAL A 193 19.10 10.10 13.22
CA VAL A 193 18.70 11.41 12.69
C VAL A 193 18.99 12.58 13.64
N GLY A 194 19.70 12.33 14.75
CA GLY A 194 20.19 13.38 15.65
C GLY A 194 19.12 14.06 16.51
N VAL A 195 18.02 13.37 16.85
CA VAL A 195 16.94 13.95 17.68
C VAL A 195 16.62 13.07 18.88
N HIS A 196 15.93 13.64 19.87
CA HIS A 196 15.45 12.85 21.01
C HIS A 196 14.25 11.98 20.60
N ALA A 197 14.17 10.73 21.12
CA ALA A 197 13.12 9.77 20.77
C ALA A 197 11.69 10.29 20.99
N VAL A 198 11.46 11.08 22.05
CA VAL A 198 10.15 11.70 22.34
C VAL A 198 9.80 12.74 21.27
N SER A 199 10.78 13.53 20.81
CA SER A 199 10.60 14.52 19.75
C SER A 199 10.27 13.83 18.42
N LEU A 200 10.99 12.75 18.10
CA LEU A 200 10.69 11.91 16.94
C LEU A 200 9.25 11.38 17.03
N ALA A 201 8.87 10.74 18.12
CA ALA A 201 7.56 10.12 18.28
C ALA A 201 6.42 11.14 18.10
N ARG A 202 6.54 12.33 18.73
CA ARG A 202 5.53 13.40 18.64
C ARG A 202 5.39 13.95 17.23
N ARG A 203 6.51 14.32 16.59
CA ARG A 203 6.51 14.91 15.23
C ARG A 203 6.08 13.88 14.18
N TYR A 204 6.55 12.65 14.30
CA TYR A 204 6.20 11.56 13.40
C TYR A 204 4.69 11.28 13.45
N ARG A 205 4.12 11.20 14.67
CA ARG A 205 2.68 10.99 14.83
C ARG A 205 1.85 12.14 14.24
N ARG A 206 2.29 13.38 14.45
CA ARG A 206 1.61 14.57 13.91
C ARG A 206 1.61 14.56 12.38
N HIS A 207 2.75 14.26 11.77
CA HIS A 207 2.91 14.35 10.31
C HIS A 207 2.39 13.11 9.58
N PHE A 208 2.70 11.89 10.07
CA PHE A 208 2.32 10.64 9.42
C PHE A 208 1.08 9.98 10.02
N GLY A 209 0.39 10.57 10.97
CA GLY A 209 -0.84 10.07 11.60
C GLY A 209 -0.67 8.80 12.45
N ARG A 210 0.57 8.29 12.62
CA ARG A 210 0.88 7.07 13.39
C ARG A 210 2.19 7.21 14.14
N SER A 211 2.40 6.36 15.17
CA SER A 211 3.68 6.34 15.88
C SER A 211 4.79 5.67 15.04
N PRO A 212 6.08 6.00 15.28
CA PRO A 212 7.20 5.31 14.63
C PRO A 212 7.18 3.79 14.85
N ALA A 213 6.81 3.33 16.06
CA ALA A 213 6.70 1.90 16.36
C ALA A 213 5.58 1.22 15.53
N ALA A 214 4.46 1.91 15.30
CA ALA A 214 3.41 1.39 14.43
C ALA A 214 3.88 1.32 12.97
N ALA A 215 4.69 2.27 12.51
CA ALA A 215 5.26 2.26 11.18
C ALA A 215 6.27 1.10 11.00
N ILE A 216 7.12 0.81 12.00
CA ILE A 216 8.01 -0.38 11.98
C ILE A 216 7.18 -1.66 11.85
N ARG A 217 6.14 -1.84 12.68
CA ARG A 217 5.29 -3.04 12.61
C ARG A 217 4.63 -3.20 11.24
N GLN A 218 4.15 -2.11 10.67
CA GLN A 218 3.57 -2.12 9.34
C GLN A 218 4.57 -2.49 8.27
N ALA A 219 5.75 -1.87 8.26
CA ALA A 219 6.81 -2.17 7.28
C ALA A 219 7.25 -3.64 7.35
N ARG A 220 7.32 -4.23 8.56
CA ARG A 220 7.59 -5.67 8.75
C ARG A 220 6.48 -6.53 8.16
N ALA A 221 5.21 -6.20 8.42
CA ALA A 221 4.07 -6.93 7.88
C ALA A 221 4.02 -6.85 6.35
N ASP A 222 4.31 -5.69 5.77
CA ASP A 222 4.36 -5.49 4.31
C ASP A 222 5.48 -6.35 3.67
N ARG A 223 6.66 -6.40 4.28
CA ARG A 223 7.75 -7.29 3.83
C ARG A 223 7.39 -8.76 3.93
N ALA A 224 6.74 -9.16 5.02
CA ALA A 224 6.27 -10.53 5.16
C ALA A 224 5.22 -10.85 4.09
N ALA A 225 4.26 -9.95 3.82
CA ALA A 225 3.26 -10.11 2.78
C ALA A 225 3.89 -10.34 1.40
N GLY A 226 4.91 -9.54 1.04
CA GLY A 226 5.63 -9.66 -0.23
C GLY A 226 6.38 -11.00 -0.42
N ARG A 227 6.72 -11.71 0.65
CA ARG A 227 7.43 -13.00 0.60
C ARG A 227 6.52 -14.22 0.74
N LEU A 228 5.32 -14.05 1.28
CA LEU A 228 4.42 -15.16 1.63
C LEU A 228 4.03 -16.06 0.45
N ALA A 229 3.89 -15.52 -0.75
CA ALA A 229 3.48 -16.28 -1.93
C ALA A 229 4.57 -17.20 -2.49
N ARG A 230 5.81 -17.06 -2.05
CA ARG A 230 6.96 -17.82 -2.59
C ARG A 230 7.19 -19.17 -1.90
N GLY A 231 6.22 -19.66 -1.11
CA GLY A 231 6.33 -20.96 -0.46
C GLY A 231 7.32 -21.03 0.71
N VAL A 232 7.78 -19.89 1.21
CA VAL A 232 8.74 -19.81 2.32
C VAL A 232 8.11 -20.33 3.60
N ASP A 233 8.87 -21.01 4.44
CA ASP A 233 8.46 -21.42 5.77
C ASP A 233 8.09 -20.19 6.64
N LEU A 234 7.03 -20.29 7.45
CA LEU A 234 6.54 -19.15 8.22
C LEU A 234 7.46 -18.73 9.36
N ALA A 235 8.21 -19.65 9.93
CA ALA A 235 9.17 -19.33 11.00
C ALA A 235 10.41 -18.63 10.42
N GLU A 236 10.92 -19.13 9.30
CA GLU A 236 12.01 -18.49 8.55
C GLU A 236 11.59 -17.08 8.06
N LEU A 237 10.39 -16.97 7.51
CA LEU A 237 9.83 -15.68 7.08
C LEU A 237 9.74 -14.68 8.22
N ALA A 238 9.32 -15.11 9.42
CA ALA A 238 9.20 -14.24 10.57
C ALA A 238 10.57 -13.63 10.95
N LEU A 239 11.60 -14.46 11.04
CA LEU A 239 12.96 -14.00 11.34
C LEU A 239 13.49 -13.06 10.24
N GLY A 240 13.32 -13.42 8.98
CA GLY A 240 13.74 -12.60 7.83
C GLY A 240 12.96 -11.31 7.62
N ALA A 241 11.82 -11.12 8.30
CA ALA A 241 11.04 -9.89 8.32
C ALA A 241 11.26 -9.06 9.61
N GLY A 242 12.19 -9.47 10.48
CA GLY A 242 12.56 -8.75 11.70
C GLY A 242 11.69 -9.03 12.92
N TYR A 243 10.90 -10.11 12.90
CA TYR A 243 10.15 -10.58 14.06
C TYR A 243 10.97 -11.51 14.93
N ALA A 244 10.67 -11.57 16.22
CA ALA A 244 11.33 -12.50 17.14
C ALA A 244 10.95 -13.98 16.85
N ASP A 245 9.71 -14.21 16.44
CA ASP A 245 9.17 -15.54 16.15
C ASP A 245 7.91 -15.44 15.26
N GLN A 246 7.41 -16.60 14.82
CA GLN A 246 6.21 -16.72 14.00
C GLN A 246 4.93 -16.21 14.71
N SER A 247 4.83 -16.37 16.03
CA SER A 247 3.66 -15.95 16.81
C SER A 247 3.59 -14.42 16.87
N HIS A 248 4.73 -13.76 17.03
CA HIS A 248 4.84 -12.30 16.96
C HIS A 248 4.44 -11.81 15.56
N MET A 249 5.01 -12.40 14.50
CA MET A 249 4.61 -12.08 13.12
C MET A 249 3.11 -12.26 12.91
N THR A 250 2.52 -13.37 13.36
CA THR A 250 1.09 -13.66 13.14
C THR A 250 0.19 -12.62 13.79
N ARG A 251 0.52 -12.17 15.01
CA ARG A 251 -0.25 -11.12 15.72
C ARG A 251 -0.19 -9.78 14.99
N ASP A 252 1.02 -9.31 14.66
CA ASP A 252 1.22 -8.02 13.99
C ASP A 252 0.63 -8.02 12.58
N PHE A 253 0.85 -9.10 11.82
CA PHE A 253 0.29 -9.28 10.49
C PHE A 253 -1.25 -9.26 10.51
N GLY A 254 -1.84 -9.96 11.49
CA GLY A 254 -3.29 -9.95 11.71
C GLY A 254 -3.84 -8.57 12.04
N ALA A 255 -3.10 -7.77 12.82
CA ALA A 255 -3.49 -6.39 13.13
C ALA A 255 -3.43 -5.47 11.89
N VAL A 256 -2.47 -5.70 10.97
CA VAL A 256 -2.27 -4.88 9.76
C VAL A 256 -3.24 -5.29 8.64
N TYR A 257 -3.32 -6.58 8.33
CA TYR A 257 -4.07 -7.10 7.18
C TYR A 257 -5.42 -7.72 7.52
N GLY A 258 -5.75 -7.90 8.80
CA GLY A 258 -6.98 -8.57 9.23
C GLY A 258 -7.03 -10.08 8.93
N LEU A 259 -5.91 -10.68 8.51
CA LEU A 259 -5.75 -12.10 8.16
C LEU A 259 -4.50 -12.68 8.80
N THR A 260 -4.51 -13.98 9.05
CA THR A 260 -3.25 -14.68 9.37
C THR A 260 -2.36 -14.81 8.13
N PRO A 261 -1.01 -14.91 8.29
CA PRO A 261 -0.10 -15.13 7.18
C PRO A 261 -0.48 -16.33 6.28
N ALA A 262 -0.93 -17.44 6.88
CA ALA A 262 -1.35 -18.62 6.14
C ALA A 262 -2.60 -18.35 5.27
N ARG A 263 -3.59 -17.63 5.80
CA ARG A 263 -4.79 -17.26 5.03
C ARG A 263 -4.46 -16.26 3.93
N TYR A 264 -3.57 -15.30 4.20
CA TYR A 264 -3.10 -14.36 3.19
C TYR A 264 -2.43 -15.10 2.02
N ARG A 265 -1.55 -16.07 2.32
CA ARG A 265 -0.90 -16.90 1.29
C ARG A 265 -1.93 -17.60 0.39
N ALA A 266 -2.98 -18.17 0.98
CA ALA A 266 -4.03 -18.88 0.25
C ALA A 266 -4.87 -18.02 -0.70
N LEU A 267 -4.79 -16.67 -0.61
CA LEU A 267 -5.48 -15.78 -1.55
C LEU A 267 -4.85 -15.77 -2.95
N PHE A 268 -3.60 -16.22 -3.06
CA PHE A 268 -2.79 -16.17 -4.29
C PHE A 268 -2.25 -17.56 -4.69
N ALA A 269 -2.78 -18.62 -4.08
CA ALA A 269 -2.45 -20.00 -4.42
C ALA A 269 -3.21 -20.51 -5.63
#